data_d60a1de91066c4c0e81690eba9085ad0
#
_entry.id   d60a1de91066c4c0e81690eba9085ad0
#
_cell.length_a   1.000
_cell.length_b   1.000
_cell.length_c   1.000
_cell.angle_alpha   90.00
_cell.angle_beta   90.00
_cell.angle_gamma   90.00
#
_symmetry.space_group_name_H-M   'P 1'
#
loop_
_entity.id
_entity.type
_entity.pdbx_description
1 polymer ?
#
loop_
_entity_poly.entity_id
_entity_poly.type
_entity_poly.pdbx_seq_one_letter_code
_entity_poly.pdbx_strand_id
1 'polypeptide(L)'
;ATRRAVSLAKAGGALLSFDPNLRPPLWADLEEARAQIAWGLGQCGVLKIADNELTFMTGETDFDRGAAILRARFPNIRLCCVTAGPEGSYAYYEDKRVYVPACRLGGTVETTGAGDTFCACALHFVLDRGLEGLSEGDLEKMLRFANAAAYLVTTRKGAIRSMPEREQVEALLERM
;
A
#
# COMPACT_ATOMS: atom_id res chain seq x y z
N ALA A 1 -7.80 -16.59 15.26
CA ALA A 1 -6.63 -17.02 14.47
C ALA A 1 -5.65 -15.88 14.25
N THR A 2 -6.03 -14.77 13.62
CA THR A 2 -5.14 -13.65 13.21
C THR A 2 -4.33 -13.05 14.37
N ARG A 3 -4.98 -12.72 15.50
CA ARG A 3 -4.29 -12.14 16.68
C ARG A 3 -3.17 -13.06 17.20
N ARG A 4 -3.38 -14.37 17.19
CA ARG A 4 -2.36 -15.35 17.60
C ARG A 4 -1.20 -15.40 16.61
N ALA A 5 -1.48 -15.39 15.30
CA ALA A 5 -0.45 -15.35 14.26
C ALA A 5 0.43 -14.09 14.37
N VAL A 6 -0.20 -12.92 14.53
CA VAL A 6 0.51 -11.64 14.74
C VAL A 6 1.39 -11.70 15.98
N SER A 7 0.88 -12.24 17.11
CA SER A 7 1.67 -12.38 18.34
C SER A 7 2.92 -13.25 18.14
N LEU A 8 2.77 -14.38 17.43
CA LEU A 8 3.88 -15.27 17.14
C LEU A 8 4.91 -14.66 16.19
N ALA A 9 4.43 -13.97 15.14
CA ALA A 9 5.30 -13.29 14.19
C ALA A 9 6.14 -12.19 14.88
N LYS A 10 5.50 -11.37 15.74
CA LYS A 10 6.21 -10.35 16.53
C LYS A 10 7.22 -10.96 17.48
N ALA A 11 6.87 -12.04 18.16
CA ALA A 11 7.81 -12.74 19.04
C ALA A 11 9.01 -13.32 18.28
N GLY A 12 8.81 -13.68 17.00
CA GLY A 12 9.90 -14.13 16.09
C GLY A 12 10.65 -12.98 15.40
N GLY A 13 10.38 -11.72 15.74
CA GLY A 13 11.06 -10.55 15.14
C GLY A 13 10.62 -10.23 13.70
N ALA A 14 9.51 -10.77 13.23
CA ALA A 14 9.04 -10.51 11.86
C ALA A 14 8.53 -9.08 11.71
N LEU A 15 8.88 -8.44 10.59
CA LEU A 15 8.26 -7.20 10.14
C LEU A 15 6.84 -7.52 9.65
N LEU A 16 5.85 -6.81 10.19
CA LEU A 16 4.45 -6.98 9.80
C LEU A 16 4.06 -5.92 8.79
N SER A 17 3.38 -6.34 7.74
CA SER A 17 2.69 -5.47 6.80
C SER A 17 1.17 -5.56 6.98
N PHE A 18 0.47 -4.48 6.64
CA PHE A 18 -0.98 -4.43 6.70
C PHE A 18 -1.55 -3.67 5.50
N ASP A 19 -2.57 -4.27 4.88
CA ASP A 19 -3.47 -3.66 3.92
C ASP A 19 -4.88 -3.87 4.45
N PRO A 20 -5.61 -2.84 4.90
CA PRO A 20 -6.95 -2.98 5.48
C PRO A 20 -7.93 -3.64 4.53
N ASN A 21 -7.86 -3.29 3.25
CA ASN A 21 -8.70 -3.84 2.19
C ASN A 21 -10.18 -3.83 2.57
N LEU A 22 -10.66 -2.70 3.08
CA LEU A 22 -12.00 -2.51 3.62
C LEU A 22 -13.07 -2.77 2.56
N ARG A 23 -14.01 -3.63 2.91
CA ARG A 23 -15.22 -3.91 2.13
C ARG A 23 -16.44 -3.62 3.00
N PRO A 24 -16.96 -2.38 3.02
CA PRO A 24 -18.06 -2.00 3.91
C PRO A 24 -19.26 -2.95 3.90
N PRO A 25 -19.69 -3.51 2.75
CA PRO A 25 -20.82 -4.43 2.73
C PRO A 25 -20.62 -5.76 3.49
N LEU A 26 -19.40 -6.10 3.85
CA LEU A 26 -19.07 -7.31 4.61
C LEU A 26 -19.10 -7.11 6.12
N TRP A 27 -19.30 -5.87 6.58
CA TRP A 27 -19.34 -5.53 8.00
C TRP A 27 -20.77 -5.21 8.43
N ALA A 28 -21.21 -5.82 9.52
CA ALA A 28 -22.50 -5.49 10.13
C ALA A 28 -22.47 -4.11 10.83
N ASP A 29 -21.29 -3.72 11.32
CA ASP A 29 -21.05 -2.46 11.99
C ASP A 29 -19.70 -1.87 11.51
N LEU A 30 -19.74 -0.66 11.00
CA LEU A 30 -18.53 0.04 10.51
C LEU A 30 -17.64 0.55 11.66
N GLU A 31 -18.17 0.76 12.85
CA GLU A 31 -17.35 1.08 14.03
C GLU A 31 -16.55 -0.14 14.50
N GLU A 32 -17.12 -1.34 14.39
CA GLU A 32 -16.36 -2.57 14.58
C GLU A 32 -15.25 -2.71 13.54
N ALA A 33 -15.55 -2.47 12.25
CA ALA A 33 -14.55 -2.44 11.18
C ALA A 33 -13.41 -1.47 11.51
N ARG A 34 -13.74 -0.25 11.92
CA ARG A 34 -12.78 0.78 12.34
C ARG A 34 -11.89 0.29 13.49
N ALA A 35 -12.48 -0.33 14.49
CA ALA A 35 -11.76 -0.86 15.66
C ALA A 35 -10.79 -1.99 15.26
N GLN A 36 -11.21 -2.91 14.38
CA GLN A 36 -10.35 -4.00 13.91
C GLN A 36 -9.21 -3.49 13.01
N ILE A 37 -9.49 -2.52 12.13
CA ILE A 37 -8.46 -1.86 11.32
C ILE A 37 -7.47 -1.12 12.23
N ALA A 38 -7.95 -0.35 13.22
CA ALA A 38 -7.10 0.34 14.17
C ALA A 38 -6.19 -0.63 14.95
N TRP A 39 -6.70 -1.81 15.31
CA TRP A 39 -5.87 -2.85 15.91
C TRP A 39 -4.76 -3.30 14.94
N GLY A 40 -5.06 -3.55 13.66
CA GLY A 40 -4.08 -3.92 12.63
C GLY A 40 -3.02 -2.84 12.43
N LEU A 41 -3.42 -1.57 12.34
CA LEU A 41 -2.53 -0.41 12.26
C LEU A 41 -1.53 -0.34 13.42
N GLY A 42 -1.98 -0.68 14.63
CA GLY A 42 -1.11 -0.76 15.81
C GLY A 42 -0.12 -1.94 15.81
N GLN A 43 -0.19 -2.84 14.81
CA GLN A 43 0.71 -4.01 14.74
C GLN A 43 1.75 -3.90 13.63
N CYS A 44 1.48 -3.17 12.54
CA CYS A 44 2.29 -3.20 11.32
C CYS A 44 3.41 -2.15 11.34
N GLY A 45 4.54 -2.49 10.72
CA GLY A 45 5.63 -1.56 10.41
C GLY A 45 5.54 -1.00 8.99
N VAL A 46 4.87 -1.74 8.09
CA VAL A 46 4.59 -1.32 6.71
C VAL A 46 3.08 -1.29 6.51
N LEU A 47 2.56 -0.15 6.09
CA LEU A 47 1.15 0.07 5.77
C LEU A 47 1.01 0.39 4.28
N LYS A 48 0.13 -0.33 3.60
CA LYS A 48 -0.50 0.17 2.36
C LYS A 48 -1.95 0.45 2.69
N ILE A 49 -2.45 1.61 2.31
CA ILE A 49 -3.83 2.03 2.55
C ILE A 49 -4.37 2.77 1.32
N ALA A 50 -5.63 2.51 0.95
CA ALA A 50 -6.29 3.25 -0.12
C ALA A 50 -6.82 4.61 0.38
N ASP A 51 -7.05 5.54 -0.54
CA ASP A 51 -7.58 6.89 -0.28
C ASP A 51 -8.87 6.89 0.55
N ASN A 52 -9.83 6.05 0.15
CA ASN A 52 -11.10 5.89 0.85
C ASN A 52 -10.93 5.26 2.25
N GLU A 53 -9.98 4.37 2.43
CA GLU A 53 -9.66 3.77 3.72
C GLU A 53 -8.95 4.77 4.65
N LEU A 54 -8.05 5.59 4.09
CA LEU A 54 -7.43 6.68 4.82
C LEU A 54 -8.48 7.65 5.35
N THR A 55 -9.40 8.08 4.46
CA THR A 55 -10.54 8.94 4.85
C THR A 55 -11.43 8.26 5.87
N PHE A 56 -11.73 6.98 5.72
CA PHE A 56 -12.51 6.20 6.69
C PHE A 56 -11.87 6.20 8.08
N MET A 57 -10.55 6.08 8.16
CA MET A 57 -9.83 6.00 9.45
C MET A 57 -9.57 7.35 10.11
N THR A 58 -9.46 8.43 9.33
CA THR A 58 -9.00 9.74 9.81
C THR A 58 -10.05 10.84 9.71
N GLY A 59 -11.03 10.70 8.82
CA GLY A 59 -11.95 11.76 8.44
C GLY A 59 -11.37 12.78 7.45
N GLU A 60 -10.08 12.65 7.08
CA GLU A 60 -9.38 13.58 6.19
C GLU A 60 -9.42 13.10 4.74
N THR A 61 -9.60 14.03 3.82
CA THR A 61 -9.48 13.81 2.37
C THR A 61 -8.12 14.25 1.82
N ASP A 62 -7.41 15.09 2.56
CA ASP A 62 -6.03 15.46 2.26
C ASP A 62 -5.09 14.33 2.71
N PHE A 63 -4.32 13.78 1.78
CA PHE A 63 -3.49 12.60 2.04
C PHE A 63 -2.32 12.89 2.99
N ASP A 64 -1.76 14.11 2.94
CA ASP A 64 -0.66 14.50 3.81
C ASP A 64 -1.15 14.61 5.27
N ARG A 65 -2.30 15.25 5.48
CA ARG A 65 -2.94 15.34 6.81
C ARG A 65 -3.38 13.97 7.32
N GLY A 66 -4.04 13.18 6.47
CA GLY A 66 -4.49 11.83 6.83
C GLY A 66 -3.32 10.93 7.23
N ALA A 67 -2.25 10.91 6.44
CA ALA A 67 -1.05 10.14 6.75
C ALA A 67 -0.37 10.63 8.04
N ALA A 68 -0.32 11.95 8.27
CA ALA A 68 0.22 12.52 9.51
C ALA A 68 -0.58 12.07 10.75
N ILE A 69 -1.92 12.11 10.68
CA ILE A 69 -2.80 11.64 11.76
C ILE A 69 -2.57 10.15 12.04
N LEU A 70 -2.53 9.31 10.99
CA LEU A 70 -2.29 7.87 11.18
C LEU A 70 -0.94 7.60 11.82
N ARG A 71 0.11 8.22 11.32
CA ARG A 71 1.48 8.00 11.83
C ARG A 71 1.68 8.56 13.24
N ALA A 72 1.02 9.66 13.58
CA ALA A 72 1.02 10.17 14.94
C ALA A 72 0.28 9.23 15.92
N ARG A 73 -0.85 8.65 15.47
CA ARG A 73 -1.64 7.71 16.27
C ARG A 73 -1.00 6.31 16.37
N PHE A 74 -0.27 5.90 15.32
CA PHE A 74 0.36 4.59 15.19
C PHE A 74 1.86 4.74 14.84
N PRO A 75 2.71 5.14 15.82
CA PRO A 75 4.13 5.42 15.58
C PRO A 75 4.97 4.18 15.21
N ASN A 76 4.38 2.99 15.29
CA ASN A 76 4.98 1.75 14.79
C ASN A 76 5.02 1.68 13.25
N ILE A 77 4.22 2.49 12.54
CA ILE A 77 4.20 2.53 11.07
C ILE A 77 5.42 3.31 10.59
N ARG A 78 6.39 2.59 10.07
CA ARG A 78 7.66 3.14 9.55
C ARG A 78 7.54 3.57 8.09
N LEU A 79 6.85 2.77 7.26
CA LEU A 79 6.53 3.08 5.86
C LEU A 79 5.02 3.05 5.68
N CYS A 80 4.45 4.18 5.24
CA CYS A 80 3.04 4.30 4.89
C CYS A 80 2.91 4.62 3.40
N CYS A 81 2.32 3.70 2.63
CA CYS A 81 1.98 3.90 1.22
C CYS A 81 0.48 4.19 1.10
N VAL A 82 0.12 5.33 0.52
CA VAL A 82 -1.27 5.68 0.20
C VAL A 82 -1.47 5.52 -1.30
N THR A 83 -2.46 4.70 -1.71
CA THR A 83 -2.84 4.54 -3.12
C THR A 83 -4.11 5.32 -3.41
N ALA A 84 -4.05 6.20 -4.43
CA ALA A 84 -5.13 7.10 -4.84
C ALA A 84 -5.66 6.73 -6.25
N GLY A 85 -5.79 5.45 -6.53
CA GLY A 85 -6.31 4.92 -7.79
C GLY A 85 -5.64 5.56 -9.01
N PRO A 86 -6.41 6.22 -9.90
CA PRO A 86 -5.86 6.83 -11.12
C PRO A 86 -4.99 8.07 -10.86
N GLU A 87 -4.98 8.63 -9.67
CA GLU A 87 -4.12 9.77 -9.35
C GLU A 87 -2.68 9.34 -9.10
N GLY A 88 -2.46 8.14 -8.55
CA GLY A 88 -1.14 7.62 -8.27
C GLY A 88 -0.97 7.15 -6.84
N SER A 89 0.22 7.33 -6.29
CA SER A 89 0.53 6.86 -4.94
C SER A 89 1.52 7.77 -4.22
N TYR A 90 1.46 7.69 -2.90
CA TYR A 90 2.31 8.44 -1.98
C TYR A 90 3.05 7.46 -1.07
N ALA A 91 4.28 7.81 -0.70
CA ALA A 91 5.03 7.14 0.34
C ALA A 91 5.43 8.15 1.42
N TYR A 92 5.20 7.79 2.67
CA TYR A 92 5.61 8.55 3.85
C TYR A 92 6.53 7.68 4.69
N TYR A 93 7.76 8.14 4.85
CA TYR A 93 8.80 7.45 5.61
C TYR A 93 9.63 8.47 6.37
N GLU A 94 9.70 8.38 7.70
CA GLU A 94 10.32 9.39 8.55
C GLU A 94 9.75 10.80 8.25
N ASP A 95 10.58 11.76 7.87
CA ASP A 95 10.21 13.12 7.45
C ASP A 95 9.98 13.24 5.93
N LYS A 96 10.20 12.16 5.18
CA LYS A 96 10.10 12.12 3.72
C LYS A 96 8.69 11.87 3.26
N ARG A 97 8.32 12.58 2.20
CA ARG A 97 7.07 12.44 1.47
C ARG A 97 7.36 12.41 -0.02
N VAL A 98 7.02 11.32 -0.68
CA VAL A 98 7.20 11.14 -2.12
C VAL A 98 5.86 10.86 -2.77
N TYR A 99 5.61 11.47 -3.93
CA TYR A 99 4.43 11.23 -4.77
C TYR A 99 4.87 10.78 -6.15
N VAL A 100 4.19 9.77 -6.69
CA VAL A 100 4.37 9.30 -8.07
C VAL A 100 3.00 9.16 -8.73
N PRO A 101 2.77 9.79 -9.91
CA PRO A 101 1.54 9.66 -10.64
C PRO A 101 1.30 8.23 -11.12
N ALA A 102 0.04 7.85 -11.33
CA ALA A 102 -0.29 6.57 -11.92
C ALA A 102 0.11 6.51 -13.39
N CYS A 103 0.42 5.31 -13.88
CA CYS A 103 0.56 5.06 -15.31
C CYS A 103 -0.82 5.18 -15.98
N ARG A 104 -0.97 6.10 -16.95
CA ARG A 104 -2.23 6.38 -17.65
C ARG A 104 -2.07 6.17 -19.16
N LEU A 105 -1.79 4.94 -19.58
CA LEU A 105 -1.63 4.61 -21.00
C LEU A 105 -2.91 4.06 -21.64
N GLY A 106 -4.04 4.11 -20.92
CA GLY A 106 -5.32 3.56 -21.41
C GLY A 106 -5.40 2.04 -21.27
N GLY A 107 -6.47 1.44 -21.84
CA GLY A 107 -6.61 -0.02 -21.88
C GLY A 107 -7.01 -0.69 -20.56
N THR A 108 -7.48 0.07 -19.55
CA THR A 108 -8.00 -0.52 -18.31
C THR A 108 -9.25 -1.37 -18.60
N VAL A 109 -9.17 -2.64 -18.23
CA VAL A 109 -10.24 -3.64 -18.37
C VAL A 109 -10.90 -3.94 -17.03
N GLU A 110 -10.08 -4.11 -15.99
CA GLU A 110 -10.53 -4.47 -14.65
C GLU A 110 -9.52 -3.95 -13.61
N THR A 111 -10.00 -3.50 -12.45
CA THR A 111 -9.12 -2.96 -11.40
C THR A 111 -8.84 -3.95 -10.27
N THR A 112 -9.43 -5.16 -10.34
CA THR A 112 -9.22 -6.21 -9.34
C THR A 112 -7.75 -6.61 -9.27
N GLY A 113 -7.18 -6.64 -8.08
CA GLY A 113 -5.78 -7.01 -7.86
C GLY A 113 -4.76 -5.88 -8.03
N ALA A 114 -5.16 -4.68 -8.47
CA ALA A 114 -4.22 -3.56 -8.61
C ALA A 114 -3.59 -3.15 -7.27
N GLY A 115 -4.41 -3.02 -6.22
CA GLY A 115 -3.93 -2.73 -4.86
C GLY A 115 -3.04 -3.82 -4.29
N ASP A 116 -3.41 -5.09 -4.49
CA ASP A 116 -2.63 -6.25 -4.05
C ASP A 116 -1.28 -6.31 -4.76
N THR A 117 -1.25 -6.06 -6.08
CA THR A 117 -0.02 -6.01 -6.89
C THR A 117 0.88 -4.87 -6.44
N PHE A 118 0.32 -3.68 -6.21
CA PHE A 118 1.07 -2.55 -5.65
C PHE A 118 1.70 -2.92 -4.30
N CYS A 119 0.90 -3.50 -3.39
CA CYS A 119 1.37 -3.94 -2.08
C CYS A 119 2.49 -4.97 -2.19
N ALA A 120 2.34 -5.98 -3.05
CA ALA A 120 3.36 -6.99 -3.29
C ALA A 120 4.68 -6.40 -3.77
N CYS A 121 4.65 -5.43 -4.70
CA CYS A 121 5.84 -4.74 -5.19
C CYS A 121 6.52 -3.91 -4.10
N ALA A 122 5.73 -3.18 -3.29
CA ALA A 122 6.27 -2.42 -2.15
C ALA A 122 6.93 -3.36 -1.11
N LEU A 123 6.31 -4.50 -0.81
CA LEU A 123 6.86 -5.50 0.10
C LEU A 123 8.12 -6.16 -0.45
N HIS A 124 8.14 -6.48 -1.75
CA HIS A 124 9.34 -7.00 -2.40
C HIS A 124 10.49 -6.01 -2.30
N PHE A 125 10.25 -4.72 -2.57
CA PHE A 125 11.24 -3.68 -2.38
C PHE A 125 11.78 -3.64 -0.93
N VAL A 126 10.88 -3.73 0.06
CA VAL A 126 11.27 -3.74 1.49
C VAL A 126 12.09 -4.98 1.84
N LEU A 127 11.79 -6.15 1.24
CA LEU A 127 12.58 -7.37 1.44
C LEU A 127 13.99 -7.24 0.88
N ASP A 128 14.15 -6.63 -0.29
CA ASP A 128 15.45 -6.48 -0.94
C ASP A 128 16.30 -5.38 -0.31
N ARG A 129 15.68 -4.22 -0.02
CA ARG A 129 16.41 -3.00 0.40
C ARG A 129 16.46 -2.82 1.92
N GLY A 130 15.50 -3.41 2.64
CA GLY A 130 15.24 -3.11 4.04
C GLY A 130 14.48 -1.80 4.23
N LEU A 131 14.17 -1.48 5.49
CA LEU A 131 13.50 -0.23 5.87
C LEU A 131 14.47 0.82 6.46
N GLU A 132 15.76 0.51 6.58
CA GLU A 132 16.69 1.43 7.21
C GLU A 132 17.26 2.42 6.19
N GLY A 133 17.20 3.74 6.52
CA GLY A 133 17.86 4.79 5.76
C GLY A 133 17.37 4.93 4.33
N LEU A 134 16.06 4.74 4.07
CA LEU A 134 15.49 4.94 2.74
C LEU A 134 15.58 6.41 2.35
N SER A 135 16.11 6.65 1.14
CA SER A 135 16.13 7.97 0.50
C SER A 135 14.81 8.25 -0.23
N GLU A 136 14.57 9.52 -0.59
CA GLU A 136 13.44 9.86 -1.47
C GLU A 136 13.54 9.15 -2.82
N GLY A 137 14.76 8.99 -3.37
CA GLY A 137 14.98 8.24 -4.60
C GLY A 137 14.67 6.76 -4.48
N ASP A 138 14.87 6.13 -3.31
CA ASP A 138 14.47 4.76 -3.04
C ASP A 138 12.94 4.65 -3.03
N LEU A 139 12.26 5.57 -2.36
CA LEU A 139 10.80 5.63 -2.29
C LEU A 139 10.18 5.88 -3.67
N GLU A 140 10.76 6.78 -4.45
CA GLU A 140 10.31 7.06 -5.83
C GLU A 140 10.43 5.82 -6.72
N LYS A 141 11.56 5.13 -6.68
CA LYS A 141 11.77 3.87 -7.44
C LYS A 141 10.74 2.81 -7.05
N MET A 142 10.51 2.63 -5.76
CA MET A 142 9.49 1.72 -5.24
C MET A 142 8.10 2.06 -5.78
N LEU A 143 7.67 3.32 -5.67
CA LEU A 143 6.35 3.76 -6.11
C LEU A 143 6.19 3.66 -7.63
N ARG A 144 7.21 4.05 -8.42
CA ARG A 144 7.18 3.94 -9.89
C ARG A 144 6.99 2.49 -10.32
N PHE A 145 7.76 1.56 -9.75
CA PHE A 145 7.64 0.15 -10.05
C PHE A 145 6.27 -0.41 -9.66
N ALA A 146 5.80 -0.10 -8.44
CA ALA A 146 4.52 -0.56 -7.93
C ALA A 146 3.33 0.00 -8.75
N ASN A 147 3.37 1.28 -9.14
CA ASN A 147 2.35 1.89 -9.99
C ASN A 147 2.32 1.28 -11.40
N ALA A 148 3.49 0.99 -11.99
CA ALA A 148 3.58 0.35 -13.30
C ALA A 148 3.03 -1.09 -13.27
N ALA A 149 3.39 -1.86 -12.24
CA ALA A 149 2.87 -3.22 -12.05
C ALA A 149 1.35 -3.21 -11.81
N ALA A 150 0.86 -2.31 -10.96
CA ALA A 150 -0.57 -2.14 -10.71
C ALA A 150 -1.34 -1.75 -11.97
N TYR A 151 -0.77 -0.88 -12.82
CA TYR A 151 -1.36 -0.55 -14.12
C TYR A 151 -1.44 -1.78 -15.01
N LEU A 152 -0.36 -2.56 -15.18
CA LEU A 152 -0.34 -3.75 -16.05
C LEU A 152 -1.41 -4.77 -15.65
N VAL A 153 -1.61 -4.99 -14.36
CA VAL A 153 -2.69 -5.88 -13.87
C VAL A 153 -4.06 -5.40 -14.34
N THR A 154 -4.30 -4.09 -14.40
CA THR A 154 -5.61 -3.56 -14.82
C THR A 154 -5.90 -3.72 -16.30
N THR A 155 -4.91 -4.01 -17.12
CA THR A 155 -5.07 -4.19 -18.59
C THR A 155 -5.56 -5.57 -19.00
N ARG A 156 -5.75 -6.47 -18.04
CA ARG A 156 -6.17 -7.87 -18.27
C ARG A 156 -7.28 -8.26 -17.31
N LYS A 157 -8.08 -9.27 -17.67
CA LYS A 157 -9.07 -9.85 -16.77
C LYS A 157 -8.42 -10.79 -15.76
N GLY A 158 -8.87 -10.70 -14.52
CA GLY A 158 -8.43 -11.53 -13.40
C GLY A 158 -7.49 -10.77 -12.47
N ALA A 159 -7.11 -11.41 -11.37
CA ALA A 159 -6.20 -10.84 -10.37
C ALA A 159 -4.84 -11.55 -10.42
N ILE A 160 -4.71 -12.73 -9.80
CA ILE A 160 -3.43 -13.46 -9.70
C ILE A 160 -2.85 -13.79 -11.08
N ARG A 161 -3.69 -14.22 -12.03
CA ARG A 161 -3.25 -14.61 -13.39
C ARG A 161 -2.83 -13.43 -14.26
N SER A 162 -3.21 -12.22 -13.89
CA SER A 162 -2.88 -10.99 -14.63
C SER A 162 -1.72 -10.22 -14.00
N MET A 163 -1.18 -10.67 -12.88
CA MET A 163 0.02 -10.09 -12.29
C MET A 163 1.19 -10.16 -13.29
N PRO A 164 1.88 -9.03 -13.53
CA PRO A 164 2.96 -8.98 -14.50
C PRO A 164 4.24 -9.64 -13.95
N GLU A 165 5.04 -10.18 -14.85
CA GLU A 165 6.43 -10.51 -14.55
C GLU A 165 7.27 -9.23 -14.43
N ARG A 166 8.39 -9.31 -13.70
CA ARG A 166 9.30 -8.17 -13.45
C ARG A 166 9.74 -7.49 -14.75
N GLU A 167 10.12 -8.28 -15.76
CA GLU A 167 10.61 -7.80 -17.06
C GLU A 167 9.54 -6.99 -17.80
N GLN A 168 8.26 -7.33 -17.63
CA GLN A 168 7.15 -6.57 -18.23
C GLN A 168 7.00 -5.18 -17.58
N VAL A 169 7.23 -5.10 -16.27
CA VAL A 169 7.18 -3.83 -15.55
C VAL A 169 8.37 -2.96 -15.93
N GLU A 170 9.58 -3.52 -15.98
CA GLU A 170 10.80 -2.83 -16.37
C GLU A 170 10.70 -2.30 -17.81
N ALA A 171 10.25 -3.12 -18.76
CA ALA A 171 10.03 -2.71 -20.13
C ALA A 171 8.97 -1.60 -20.28
N LEU A 172 7.97 -1.53 -19.38
CA LEU A 172 7.02 -0.43 -19.34
C LEU A 172 7.68 0.85 -18.87
N LEU A 173 8.47 0.78 -17.78
CA LEU A 173 9.15 1.92 -17.19
C LEU A 173 10.19 2.56 -18.14
N GLU A 174 10.84 1.76 -18.98
CA GLU A 174 11.80 2.25 -20.01
C GLU A 174 11.12 3.09 -21.11
N ARG A 175 9.80 2.93 -21.30
CA ARG A 175 9.01 3.65 -22.33
C ARG A 175 8.32 4.90 -21.80
N MET A 176 8.39 5.12 -20.49
CA MET A 176 7.77 6.28 -19.80
C MET A 176 8.79 7.41 -19.57
#